data_ef147446f183bc7bebe86e920feac364
#
_entry.id   ef147446f183bc7bebe86e920feac364
#
_cell.length_a   1.000
_cell.length_b   1.000
_cell.length_c   1.000
_cell.angle_alpha   90.00
_cell.angle_beta   90.00
_cell.angle_gamma   90.00
#
_symmetry.space_group_name_H-M   'P 1'
#
loop_
_entity.id
_entity.type
_entity.pdbx_description
1 polymer ?
#
loop_
_entity_poly.entity_id
_entity_poly.type
_entity_poly.pdbx_seq_one_letter_code
_entity_poly.pdbx_strand_id
1 'polypeptide(L)'
;MDVAPPNILQILSRAIKERRCIALRYQGQRSVRVVEPHAIYSDAESQLMLDAYQIRGHSSSGRPLPFWRPFRVKKIDEVEILKNVFMPRSAEGFSADRLKYKHGLVAIVEAPGAVFAQPEAAALDVGPPRPAHMRRAV
;
A
#
# COMPACT_ATOMS: atom_id res chain seq x y z
N MET A 1 22.56 -1.24 -16.64
CA MET A 1 21.95 -1.57 -16.31
C MET A 1 21.25 -1.42 -15.71
N ASP A 2 20.82 -1.05 -15.66
CA ASP A 2 20.10 -0.97 -15.06
C ASP A 2 19.32 -1.28 -14.54
N VAL A 3 19.11 -1.36 -14.41
CA VAL A 3 18.41 -1.53 -13.88
C VAL A 3 17.74 -1.83 -12.98
N ALA A 4 17.79 -2.35 -12.72
CA ALA A 4 17.23 -2.44 -11.66
C ALA A 4 15.88 -2.44 -11.33
N PRO A 5 15.22 -1.74 -11.65
CA PRO A 5 13.91 -1.51 -11.24
C PRO A 5 12.96 -2.66 -11.12
N PRO A 6 13.21 -3.83 -11.66
CA PRO A 6 12.28 -4.94 -11.39
C PRO A 6 12.16 -5.23 -9.92
N ASN A 7 13.21 -4.99 -9.17
CA ASN A 7 13.18 -5.25 -7.74
C ASN A 7 12.28 -4.28 -6.99
N ILE A 8 12.16 -3.06 -7.47
CA ILE A 8 11.35 -2.07 -6.79
C ILE A 8 9.89 -2.49 -6.76
N LEU A 9 9.35 -2.93 -7.89
CA LEU A 9 7.97 -3.37 -7.94
C LEU A 9 7.72 -4.55 -6.99
N GLN A 10 8.65 -5.50 -6.95
CA GLN A 10 8.53 -6.64 -6.06
C GLN A 10 8.56 -6.21 -4.59
N ILE A 11 9.46 -5.29 -4.24
CA ILE A 11 9.56 -4.81 -2.87
C ILE A 11 8.29 -4.07 -2.48
N LEU A 12 7.77 -3.21 -3.35
CA LEU A 12 6.55 -2.49 -3.07
C LEU A 12 5.36 -3.44 -2.89
N SER A 13 5.25 -4.44 -3.76
CA SER A 13 4.15 -5.41 -3.67
C SER A 13 4.22 -6.19 -2.37
N ARG A 14 5.42 -6.58 -1.95
CA ARG A 14 5.60 -7.28 -0.70
C ARG A 14 5.22 -6.41 0.50
N ALA A 15 5.65 -5.15 0.47
CA ALA A 15 5.32 -4.22 1.55
C ALA A 15 3.82 -4.03 1.69
N ILE A 16 3.11 -3.94 0.57
CA ILE A 16 1.66 -3.82 0.60
C ILE A 16 1.03 -5.07 1.19
N LYS A 17 1.48 -6.24 0.74
CA LYS A 17 0.93 -7.50 1.24
C LYS A 17 1.14 -7.66 2.73
N GLU A 18 2.30 -7.25 3.23
CA GLU A 18 2.64 -7.38 4.64
C GLU A 18 2.21 -6.17 5.47
N ARG A 19 1.64 -5.17 4.82
CA ARG A 19 1.23 -3.92 5.47
C ARG A 19 2.38 -3.28 6.23
N ARG A 20 3.52 -3.15 5.54
CA ARG A 20 4.72 -2.57 6.14
C ARG A 20 5.03 -1.23 5.54
N CYS A 21 5.47 -0.31 6.39
CA CYS A 21 5.95 0.99 5.92
C CYS A 21 7.19 0.81 5.08
N ILE A 22 7.43 1.76 4.19
CA ILE A 22 8.64 1.77 3.39
C ILE A 22 9.29 3.15 3.48
N ALA A 23 10.62 3.15 3.32
CA ALA A 23 11.38 4.37 3.11
C ALA A 23 11.77 4.42 1.64
N LEU A 24 11.59 5.56 0.98
CA LEU A 24 11.92 5.67 -0.42
C LEU A 24 12.58 7.00 -0.76
N ARG A 25 13.34 6.99 -1.86
CA ARG A 25 13.85 8.20 -2.50
C ARG A 25 13.22 8.34 -3.86
N TYR A 26 12.90 9.56 -4.22
CA TYR A 26 12.04 9.84 -5.37
C TYR A 26 12.63 10.93 -6.24
N GLN A 27 12.63 10.72 -7.56
CA GLN A 27 13.00 11.73 -8.55
C GLN A 27 14.39 12.36 -8.32
N GLY A 28 15.35 11.53 -7.96
CA GLY A 28 16.72 12.00 -7.75
C GLY A 28 16.93 12.83 -6.50
N GLN A 29 15.92 12.99 -5.66
CA GLN A 29 16.03 13.73 -4.42
C GLN A 29 16.77 12.92 -3.37
N ARG A 30 17.57 13.61 -2.57
CA ARG A 30 18.33 12.93 -1.51
C ARG A 30 17.48 12.59 -0.30
N SER A 31 16.47 13.41 -0.05
CA SER A 31 15.65 13.21 1.14
C SER A 31 14.85 11.93 1.06
N VAL A 32 14.67 11.31 2.22
CA VAL A 32 13.95 10.06 2.34
C VAL A 32 12.51 10.37 2.77
N ARG A 33 11.57 9.67 2.17
CA ARG A 33 10.16 9.74 2.54
C ARG A 33 9.76 8.42 3.16
N VAL A 34 9.00 8.47 4.25
CA VAL A 34 8.44 7.27 4.85
C VAL A 34 6.95 7.26 4.56
N VAL A 35 6.50 6.19 3.92
CA VAL A 35 5.13 6.10 3.46
C VAL A 35 4.53 4.74 3.79
N GLU A 36 3.20 4.70 3.83
CA GLU A 36 2.42 3.49 4.00
C GLU A 36 1.84 3.14 2.63
N PRO A 37 2.39 2.14 1.94
CA PRO A 37 1.94 1.84 0.57
C PRO A 37 0.60 1.12 0.59
N HIS A 38 -0.36 1.61 -0.20
CA HIS A 38 -1.71 1.06 -0.19
C HIS A 38 -2.11 0.35 -1.48
N ALA A 39 -1.71 0.87 -2.64
CA ALA A 39 -2.12 0.26 -3.89
C ALA A 39 -1.14 0.56 -5.01
N ILE A 40 -0.91 -0.41 -5.88
CA ILE A 40 -0.17 -0.23 -7.12
C ILE A 40 -1.11 -0.53 -8.26
N TYR A 41 -1.19 0.38 -9.22
CA TYR A 41 -2.11 0.26 -10.34
C TYR A 41 -1.57 0.96 -11.58
N SER A 42 -2.12 0.62 -12.73
CA SER A 42 -1.82 1.33 -13.97
C SER A 42 -2.83 2.44 -14.14
N ASP A 43 -2.35 3.64 -14.46
CA ASP A 43 -3.26 4.74 -14.72
C ASP A 43 -3.74 4.70 -16.17
N ALA A 44 -4.48 5.73 -16.59
CA ALA A 44 -5.07 5.78 -17.92
C ALA A 44 -4.02 5.81 -19.04
N GLU A 45 -2.78 6.16 -18.70
CA GLU A 45 -1.69 6.21 -19.66
C GLU A 45 -0.77 5.00 -19.53
N SER A 46 -1.21 3.96 -18.85
CA SER A 46 -0.47 2.71 -18.64
C SER A 46 0.80 2.89 -17.82
N GLN A 47 0.84 3.93 -16.99
CA GLN A 47 1.96 4.14 -16.09
C GLN A 47 1.65 3.50 -14.75
N LEU A 48 2.65 2.81 -14.18
CA LEU A 48 2.49 2.22 -12.85
C LEU A 48 2.56 3.31 -11.79
N MET A 49 1.56 3.34 -10.95
CA MET A 49 1.41 4.31 -9.86
C MET A 49 1.32 3.59 -8.53
N LEU A 50 1.89 4.23 -7.51
CA LEU A 50 1.78 3.79 -6.13
C LEU A 50 1.00 4.85 -5.36
N ASP A 51 -0.14 4.47 -4.79
CA ASP A 51 -0.84 5.34 -3.85
C ASP A 51 -0.36 5.02 -2.45
N ALA A 52 0.16 6.01 -1.77
CA ALA A 52 0.73 5.83 -0.44
C ALA A 52 0.41 7.02 0.45
N TYR A 53 0.35 6.75 1.75
CA TYR A 53 0.10 7.77 2.77
C TYR A 53 1.45 8.15 3.36
N GLN A 54 1.90 9.37 3.08
CA GLN A 54 3.22 9.80 3.54
C GLN A 54 3.13 10.31 4.96
N ILE A 55 3.89 9.68 5.85
CA ILE A 55 3.84 10.00 7.27
C ILE A 55 5.08 10.72 7.76
N ARG A 56 6.15 10.75 6.95
CA ARG A 56 7.39 11.39 7.36
C ARG A 56 8.21 11.75 6.12
N GLY A 57 9.06 12.76 6.27
CA GLY A 57 10.01 13.11 5.23
C GLY A 57 9.62 14.33 4.43
N HIS A 58 10.35 14.56 3.35
CA HIS A 58 10.23 15.76 2.54
C HIS A 58 8.93 15.82 1.75
N SER A 59 8.38 17.02 1.65
CA SER A 59 7.25 17.32 0.78
C SER A 59 7.63 18.50 -0.10
N SER A 60 7.75 18.27 -1.41
CA SER A 60 8.12 19.34 -2.33
C SER A 60 7.03 20.40 -2.45
N SER A 61 5.80 20.07 -2.10
CA SER A 61 4.70 21.04 -2.14
C SER A 61 4.55 21.82 -0.83
N GLY A 62 5.32 21.44 0.21
CA GLY A 62 5.21 22.09 1.49
C GLY A 62 3.97 21.69 2.28
N ARG A 63 3.23 20.68 1.85
CA ARG A 63 2.04 20.24 2.55
C ARG A 63 2.40 19.67 3.92
N PRO A 64 1.58 19.96 4.94
CA PRO A 64 1.83 19.34 6.24
C PRO A 64 1.55 17.84 6.20
N LEU A 65 2.38 17.08 6.91
CA LEU A 65 2.21 15.65 7.04
C LEU A 65 1.13 15.34 8.07
N PRO A 66 0.45 14.20 7.93
CA PRO A 66 0.54 13.22 6.85
C PRO A 66 -0.42 13.55 5.70
N PHE A 67 -0.17 12.97 4.53
CA PHE A 67 -1.08 13.17 3.40
C PHE A 67 -0.94 12.06 2.38
N TRP A 68 -1.98 11.90 1.53
CA TRP A 68 -1.95 10.97 0.42
C TRP A 68 -1.09 11.51 -0.71
N ARG A 69 -0.32 10.63 -1.32
CA ARG A 69 0.48 11.02 -2.47
C ARG A 69 0.58 9.88 -3.47
N PRO A 70 0.30 10.14 -4.76
CA PRO A 70 0.60 9.18 -5.82
C PRO A 70 2.06 9.31 -6.23
N PHE A 71 2.74 8.18 -6.35
CA PHE A 71 4.12 8.14 -6.83
C PHE A 71 4.16 7.38 -8.14
N ARG A 72 4.94 7.86 -9.10
CA ARG A 72 5.21 7.07 -10.29
C ARG A 72 6.28 6.04 -9.95
N VAL A 73 5.96 4.78 -10.13
CA VAL A 73 6.88 3.71 -9.72
C VAL A 73 8.24 3.86 -10.42
N LYS A 74 8.22 4.25 -11.69
CA LYS A 74 9.48 4.40 -12.43
C LYS A 74 10.37 5.52 -11.91
N LYS A 75 9.85 6.41 -11.08
CA LYS A 75 10.64 7.52 -10.53
C LYS A 75 11.10 7.25 -9.11
N ILE A 76 10.81 6.08 -8.58
CA ILE A 76 11.32 5.67 -7.28
C ILE A 76 12.74 5.15 -7.49
N ASP A 77 13.71 5.81 -6.87
CA ASP A 77 15.12 5.47 -7.05
C ASP A 77 15.57 4.36 -6.11
N GLU A 78 15.08 4.40 -4.88
CA GLU A 78 15.44 3.42 -3.86
C GLU A 78 14.24 3.19 -2.97
N VAL A 79 14.13 1.97 -2.45
CA VAL A 79 13.07 1.64 -1.50
C VAL A 79 13.57 0.58 -0.53
N GLU A 80 13.16 0.72 0.72
CA GLU A 80 13.50 -0.23 1.78
C GLU A 80 12.26 -0.52 2.60
N ILE A 81 12.00 -1.81 2.88
CA ILE A 81 10.88 -2.18 3.74
C ILE A 81 11.31 -1.99 5.19
N LEU A 82 10.51 -1.28 5.96
CA LEU A 82 10.77 -1.02 7.35
C LEU A 82 10.07 -2.06 8.22
N LYS A 83 10.45 -2.11 9.49
CA LYS A 83 9.81 -3.04 10.43
C LYS A 83 8.42 -2.61 10.84
N ASN A 84 8.13 -1.32 10.75
CA ASN A 84 6.85 -0.78 11.17
C ASN A 84 5.72 -1.31 10.28
N VAL A 85 4.62 -1.69 10.90
CA VAL A 85 3.42 -2.10 10.18
C VAL A 85 2.39 -0.99 10.28
N PHE A 86 1.38 -1.04 9.40
CA PHE A 86 0.32 -0.05 9.43
C PHE A 86 -1.02 -0.72 9.18
N MET A 87 -2.08 -0.02 9.55
CA MET A 87 -3.45 -0.43 9.22
C MET A 87 -3.92 0.37 8.02
N PRO A 88 -4.70 -0.25 7.12
CA PRO A 88 -5.24 0.51 5.99
C PRO A 88 -5.96 1.76 6.45
N ARG A 89 -5.69 2.86 5.74
CA ARG A 89 -6.19 4.18 6.14
C ARG A 89 -7.59 4.46 5.62
N SER A 90 -8.54 3.60 5.96
CA SER A 90 -9.92 3.80 5.53
C SER A 90 -10.52 5.09 6.10
N ALA A 91 -10.17 5.41 7.35
CA ALA A 91 -10.66 6.64 7.99
C ALA A 91 -10.09 7.88 7.32
N GLU A 92 -8.95 7.76 6.64
CA GLU A 92 -8.33 8.87 5.92
C GLU A 92 -8.66 8.86 4.43
N GLY A 93 -9.67 8.09 4.04
CA GLY A 93 -10.19 8.13 2.68
C GLY A 93 -9.79 6.99 1.76
N PHE A 94 -9.04 6.03 2.22
CA PHE A 94 -8.69 4.92 1.35
C PHE A 94 -9.90 4.03 1.08
N SER A 95 -10.10 3.68 -0.19
CA SER A 95 -11.15 2.75 -0.59
C SER A 95 -10.64 1.88 -1.72
N ALA A 96 -10.76 0.57 -1.55
CA ALA A 96 -10.36 -0.38 -2.57
C ALA A 96 -11.30 -0.36 -3.78
N ASP A 97 -12.45 0.29 -3.64
CA ASP A 97 -13.47 0.30 -4.71
C ASP A 97 -13.31 1.43 -5.70
N ARG A 98 -12.25 2.22 -5.60
CA ARG A 98 -12.05 3.33 -6.51
C ARG A 98 -11.96 2.84 -7.95
N LEU A 99 -12.58 3.59 -8.87
CA LEU A 99 -12.58 3.22 -10.28
C LEU A 99 -11.18 3.11 -10.84
N LYS A 100 -10.27 3.98 -10.41
CA LYS A 100 -8.90 3.96 -10.95
C LYS A 100 -8.18 2.65 -10.69
N TYR A 101 -8.58 1.90 -9.66
CA TYR A 101 -7.96 0.62 -9.36
C TYR A 101 -8.49 -0.50 -10.25
N LYS A 102 -9.62 -0.30 -10.88
CA LYS A 102 -10.27 -1.37 -11.65
C LYS A 102 -9.69 -1.57 -13.05
N HIS A 103 -8.89 -0.63 -13.51
CA HIS A 103 -8.33 -0.72 -14.86
C HIS A 103 -7.06 -1.57 -14.94
N GLY A 104 -6.29 -1.62 -13.90
CA GLY A 104 -5.04 -2.38 -13.95
C GLY A 104 -4.42 -2.48 -12.57
N LEU A 105 -5.15 -3.12 -11.66
CA LEU A 105 -4.65 -3.31 -10.31
C LEU A 105 -3.52 -4.32 -10.29
N VAL A 106 -2.41 -3.97 -9.67
CA VAL A 106 -1.27 -4.86 -9.49
C VAL A 106 -1.23 -5.40 -8.06
N ALA A 107 -1.44 -4.55 -7.08
CA ALA A 107 -1.43 -4.96 -5.68
C ALA A 107 -2.26 -3.98 -4.88
N ILE A 108 -2.90 -4.45 -3.82
CA ILE A 108 -3.69 -3.58 -2.96
C ILE A 108 -3.65 -4.12 -1.53
N VAL A 109 -3.63 -3.20 -0.58
CA VAL A 109 -3.60 -3.55 0.82
C VAL A 109 -4.92 -4.17 1.23
N GLU A 110 -4.85 -5.18 2.10
CA GLU A 110 -6.05 -5.85 2.61
C GLU A 110 -6.15 -5.65 4.11
N ALA A 111 -7.37 -5.52 4.58
CA ALA A 111 -7.61 -5.39 6.00
C ALA A 111 -7.23 -6.69 6.71
N PRO A 112 -6.61 -6.61 7.89
CA PRO A 112 -6.30 -7.81 8.65
C PRO A 112 -7.56 -8.60 8.94
N GLY A 113 -7.50 -9.92 8.75
CA GLY A 113 -8.64 -10.80 9.01
C GLY A 113 -9.68 -10.85 7.91
N ALA A 114 -9.49 -10.17 6.82
CA ALA A 114 -10.39 -10.18 5.68
C ALA A 114 -10.10 -11.40 4.81
N VAL A 115 -10.49 -12.54 5.18
CA VAL A 115 -10.08 -13.75 4.50
C VAL A 115 -11.23 -14.57 4.02
N PHE A 116 -11.10 -14.48 4.46
CA PHE A 116 -11.68 -15.08 4.20
C PHE A 116 -12.28 -15.47 3.99
N ALA A 117 -12.69 -15.26 3.78
CA ALA A 117 -13.22 -15.70 3.74
C ALA A 117 -13.34 -16.38 3.29
N GLN A 118 -13.08 -16.80 3.47
CA GLN A 118 -13.17 -17.75 3.32
C GLN A 118 -13.48 -18.39 3.58
N PRO A 119 -13.63 -18.86 3.65
CA PRO A 119 -14.03 -19.64 4.09
C PRO A 119 -14.02 -20.24 4.68
N GLU A 120 -13.78 -20.35 4.95
CA GLU A 120 -13.79 -21.01 5.47
C GLU A 120 -13.99 -20.95 6.17
N ALA A 121 -13.96 -20.74 6.47
CA ALA A 121 -14.18 -20.89 6.93
C ALA A 121 -14.50 -20.69 7.54
N ALA A 122 -14.48 -20.62 7.79
CA ALA A 122 -14.82 -20.62 8.14
C ALA A 122 -15.03 -20.46 8.72
N ALA A 123 -15.02 -20.58 8.96
CA ALA A 123 -15.24 -20.68 9.34
C ALA A 123 -15.23 -20.37 10.05
N LEU A 124 -15.19 -20.31 10.36
CA LEU A 124 -15.18 -20.22 10.75
C LEU A 124 -15.37 -19.66 11.35
N ASP A 125 -15.43 -19.65 11.78
CA ASP A 125 -15.70 -19.41 11.97
C ASP A 125 -16.10 -18.93 12.35
N VAL A 126 -16.15 -18.97 12.78
CA VAL A 126 -16.60 -18.82 12.74
C VAL A 126 -17.08 -18.33 13.03
N GLY A 127 -17.12 -18.01 13.51
CA GLY A 127 -17.59 -17.93 13.43
C GLY A 127 -17.87 -17.16 13.73
N PRO A 128 -18.11 -17.17 14.15
CA PRO A 128 -18.32 -16.62 14.11
C PRO A 128 -18.33 -15.79 14.31
N PRO A 129 -18.43 -15.64 14.67
CA PRO A 129 -18.19 -15.29 14.55
C PRO A 129 -18.01 -14.43 14.81
N ARG A 130 -17.84 -13.77 14.75
CA ARG A 130 -17.56 -13.58 14.73
C ARG A 130 -17.45 -12.58 14.80
N PRO A 131 -17.45 -12.73 15.66
CA PRO A 131 -17.25 -12.33 15.43
C PRO A 131 -16.94 -11.57 15.43
N ALA A 132 -16.68 -11.47 15.70
CA ALA A 132 -16.32 -11.49 15.29
C ALA A 132 -15.79 -10.78 15.48
N HIS A 133 -15.72 -10.42 15.59
CA HIS A 133 -15.40 -10.44 15.61
C HIS A 133 -14.87 -10.26 15.68
N MET A 134 -14.50 -10.50 16.15
CA MET A 134 -14.19 -11.16 15.83
C MET A 134 -14.03 -11.32 15.68
N ARG A 135 -13.70 -11.37 16.14
CA ARG A 135 -13.65 -12.18 15.64
C ARG A 135 -13.60 -12.32 15.23
N ARG A 136 -13.42 -12.40 15.48
CA ARG A 136 -13.45 -13.09 14.70
C ARG A 136 -13.55 -13.00 14.18
N ALA A 137 -13.48 -12.96 14.39
CA ALA A 137 -13.61 -13.38 13.47
C ALA A 137 -13.78 -13.17 13.18
N VAL A 138 -13.57 -13.22 13.40
CA VAL A 138 -13.83 -13.64 12.60
C VAL A 138 -13.88 -13.48 12.40
#